data_32f33efd4c9cae403527291fb83ef80c
#
_entry.id   32f33efd4c9cae403527291fb83ef80c
#
_cell.length_a   1.000
_cell.length_b   1.000
_cell.length_c   1.000
_cell.angle_alpha   90.00
_cell.angle_beta   90.00
_cell.angle_gamma   90.00
#
_symmetry.space_group_name_H-M   'P 1'
#
loop_
_entity.id
_entity.type
_entity.pdbx_description
1 polymer ?
#
loop_
_entity_poly.entity_id
_entity_poly.type
_entity_poly.pdbx_seq_one_letter_code
_entity_poly.pdbx_strand_id
1 'polypeptide(L)'
;RDCLLSRGLGDVYKRQLVVSVDTPVPQAYTMYYQRGEQARFVDYMIVMAYDEHFAGSEEAGSVSSLPFVQQAVEEMTRVMPADQVICGIPFYTRVWTEKFGQSAITSEVLGMDGAKNYAKENQMTETWDASLGQNVATVETSDARYTIWMEDEQSMEEKLKVIQSADLAGVAEWKLGFECADVWSLISKYIETNS
;
A
#
# COMPACT_ATOMS: atom_id res chain seq x y z
N ARG A 1 10.98 -12.53 -31.06
CA ARG A 1 11.30 -11.59 -32.18
C ARG A 1 10.19 -10.57 -32.39
N ASP A 2 8.93 -10.97 -32.28
CA ASP A 2 7.76 -10.09 -32.44
C ASP A 2 7.65 -9.05 -31.35
N CYS A 3 8.10 -9.36 -30.14
CA CYS A 3 8.15 -8.43 -29.03
C CYS A 3 9.12 -7.25 -29.26
N LEU A 4 10.24 -7.49 -29.95
CA LEU A 4 11.21 -6.44 -30.31
C LEU A 4 10.70 -5.55 -31.47
N LEU A 5 9.93 -6.12 -32.41
CA LEU A 5 9.29 -5.37 -33.49
C LEU A 5 8.13 -4.51 -33.00
N SER A 6 7.34 -5.03 -32.04
CA SER A 6 6.31 -4.25 -31.32
C SER A 6 6.91 -3.06 -30.60
N ARG A 7 8.13 -3.19 -30.08
CA ARG A 7 8.88 -2.09 -29.48
C ARG A 7 9.40 -1.08 -30.48
N GLY A 8 9.88 -1.49 -31.62
CA GLY A 8 10.29 -0.58 -32.69
C GLY A 8 9.12 0.30 -33.15
N LEU A 9 7.93 -0.27 -33.24
CA LEU A 9 6.69 0.47 -33.47
C LEU A 9 6.28 1.29 -32.24
N GLY A 10 6.45 0.79 -31.01
CA GLY A 10 6.28 1.52 -29.77
C GLY A 10 7.18 2.75 -29.71
N ASP A 11 8.45 2.66 -30.11
CA ASP A 11 9.36 3.80 -30.15
C ASP A 11 8.97 4.86 -31.18
N VAL A 12 8.39 4.48 -32.29
CA VAL A 12 7.88 5.41 -33.30
C VAL A 12 6.58 6.09 -32.84
N TYR A 13 5.73 5.39 -32.08
CA TYR A 13 4.49 5.91 -31.52
C TYR A 13 4.60 6.31 -30.05
N LYS A 14 5.72 6.07 -29.39
CA LYS A 14 6.02 6.26 -27.97
C LYS A 14 5.84 7.69 -27.46
N ARG A 15 5.77 8.66 -28.33
CA ARG A 15 5.52 10.06 -27.95
C ARG A 15 4.08 10.33 -27.51
N GLN A 16 3.21 9.32 -27.51
CA GLN A 16 1.78 9.46 -27.23
C GLN A 16 1.26 8.51 -26.16
N LEU A 17 2.02 7.48 -25.78
CA LEU A 17 1.59 6.49 -24.79
C LEU A 17 2.57 6.42 -23.64
N VAL A 18 2.06 6.56 -22.45
CA VAL A 18 2.77 6.28 -21.20
C VAL A 18 2.55 4.81 -20.85
N VAL A 19 3.64 4.08 -20.61
CA VAL A 19 3.60 2.67 -20.23
C VAL A 19 3.98 2.52 -18.77
N SER A 20 3.11 1.91 -17.98
CA SER A 20 3.40 1.56 -16.59
C SER A 20 3.26 0.06 -16.35
N VAL A 21 3.89 -0.42 -15.27
CA VAL A 21 3.73 -1.80 -14.80
C VAL A 21 3.59 -1.80 -13.28
N ASP A 22 2.65 -2.59 -12.77
CA ASP A 22 2.48 -2.83 -11.36
C ASP A 22 3.40 -3.97 -10.91
N THR A 23 4.04 -3.79 -9.76
CA THR A 23 4.96 -4.78 -9.18
C THR A 23 4.73 -4.92 -7.69
N PRO A 24 4.81 -6.14 -7.12
CA PRO A 24 4.78 -6.31 -5.68
C PRO A 24 6.06 -5.72 -5.06
N VAL A 25 6.01 -5.45 -3.76
CA VAL A 25 7.18 -5.00 -3.00
C VAL A 25 8.32 -6.01 -3.16
N PRO A 26 9.57 -5.55 -3.38
CA PRO A 26 10.74 -6.44 -3.40
C PRO A 26 10.92 -7.17 -2.08
N GLN A 27 10.77 -8.48 -2.11
CA GLN A 27 10.96 -9.41 -1.00
C GLN A 27 11.58 -10.70 -1.55
N ALA A 28 12.13 -11.56 -0.68
CA ALA A 28 12.83 -12.77 -1.11
C ALA A 28 12.01 -13.63 -2.09
N TYR A 29 10.70 -13.76 -1.86
CA TYR A 29 9.80 -14.55 -2.71
C TYR A 29 9.32 -13.81 -3.97
N THR A 30 9.60 -12.50 -4.12
CA THR A 30 9.25 -11.69 -5.30
C THR A 30 10.46 -11.30 -6.15
N MET A 31 11.65 -11.84 -5.87
CA MET A 31 12.89 -11.51 -6.60
C MET A 31 12.85 -11.90 -8.08
N TYR A 32 12.01 -12.87 -8.46
CA TYR A 32 11.87 -13.30 -9.86
C TYR A 32 11.25 -12.25 -10.79
N TYR A 33 10.68 -11.16 -10.28
CA TYR A 33 10.10 -10.09 -11.09
C TYR A 33 11.13 -9.27 -11.88
N GLN A 34 12.43 -9.40 -11.60
CA GLN A 34 13.53 -8.72 -12.33
C GLN A 34 13.23 -7.24 -12.65
N ARG A 35 12.84 -6.49 -11.64
CA ARG A 35 12.35 -5.09 -11.74
C ARG A 35 13.32 -4.17 -12.50
N GLY A 36 14.62 -4.30 -12.25
CA GLY A 36 15.65 -3.51 -12.95
C GLY A 36 15.65 -3.75 -14.46
N GLU A 37 15.31 -4.96 -14.94
CA GLU A 37 15.16 -5.21 -16.38
C GLU A 37 13.84 -4.65 -16.91
N GLN A 38 12.76 -4.73 -16.13
CA GLN A 38 11.46 -4.18 -16.51
C GLN A 38 11.51 -2.64 -16.59
N ALA A 39 12.21 -2.00 -15.65
CA ALA A 39 12.41 -0.56 -15.60
C ALA A 39 12.95 0.05 -16.91
N ARG A 40 13.72 -0.72 -17.69
CA ARG A 40 14.27 -0.29 -19.00
C ARG A 40 13.20 -0.12 -20.07
N PHE A 41 11.97 -0.52 -19.82
CA PHE A 41 10.95 -0.68 -20.84
C PHE A 41 9.63 0.02 -20.54
N VAL A 42 9.53 0.61 -19.38
CA VAL A 42 8.35 1.34 -18.91
C VAL A 42 8.70 2.77 -18.59
N ASP A 43 7.73 3.66 -18.60
CA ASP A 43 7.88 5.03 -18.18
C ASP A 43 7.73 5.14 -16.67
N TYR A 44 6.83 4.35 -16.08
CA TYR A 44 6.61 4.27 -14.63
C TYR A 44 6.49 2.83 -14.14
N MET A 45 6.92 2.61 -12.92
CA MET A 45 6.68 1.37 -12.19
C MET A 45 5.93 1.66 -10.91
N ILE A 46 4.75 1.02 -10.75
CA ILE A 46 3.90 1.19 -9.59
C ILE A 46 4.21 0.06 -8.62
N VAL A 47 4.82 0.37 -7.47
CA VAL A 47 5.04 -0.62 -6.43
C VAL A 47 3.81 -0.72 -5.54
N MET A 48 3.20 -1.90 -5.47
CA MET A 48 2.01 -2.16 -4.66
C MET A 48 2.42 -2.37 -3.19
N ALA A 49 2.60 -1.28 -2.43
CA ALA A 49 3.02 -1.32 -1.02
C ALA A 49 1.84 -1.61 -0.09
N TYR A 50 1.11 -2.69 -0.38
CA TYR A 50 -0.01 -3.20 0.40
C TYR A 50 -0.06 -4.73 0.30
N ASP A 51 -1.02 -5.36 0.99
CA ASP A 51 -1.09 -6.81 1.21
C ASP A 51 0.15 -7.37 1.93
N GLU A 52 0.76 -6.59 2.84
CA GLU A 52 1.79 -7.06 3.77
C GLU A 52 1.27 -8.27 4.57
N HIS A 53 0.04 -8.13 5.10
CA HIS A 53 -0.77 -9.23 5.61
C HIS A 53 -2.10 -9.28 4.85
N PHE A 54 -2.50 -10.48 4.44
CA PHE A 54 -3.68 -10.74 3.63
C PHE A 54 -4.49 -11.95 4.14
N ALA A 55 -5.62 -12.25 3.55
CA ALA A 55 -6.53 -13.31 4.04
C ALA A 55 -5.91 -14.70 4.23
N GLY A 56 -4.77 -14.98 3.62
CA GLY A 56 -4.03 -16.23 3.75
C GLY A 56 -2.84 -16.18 4.70
N SER A 57 -2.62 -15.05 5.39
CA SER A 57 -1.52 -14.91 6.35
C SER A 57 -1.74 -15.81 7.57
N GLU A 58 -0.64 -16.34 8.10
CA GLU A 58 -0.64 -17.19 9.31
C GLU A 58 -0.82 -16.36 10.58
N GLU A 59 -0.50 -15.06 10.52
CA GLU A 59 -0.58 -14.11 11.62
C GLU A 59 -1.42 -12.89 11.22
N ALA A 60 -2.13 -12.31 12.19
CA ALA A 60 -2.81 -11.03 12.04
C ALA A 60 -1.78 -9.89 11.96
N GLY A 61 -2.02 -8.93 11.07
CA GLY A 61 -1.11 -7.81 10.91
C GLY A 61 -1.64 -6.71 10.03
N SER A 62 -0.84 -5.65 9.90
CA SER A 62 -1.13 -4.52 9.02
C SER A 62 -1.18 -4.94 7.56
N VAL A 63 -2.07 -4.34 6.79
CA VAL A 63 -2.09 -4.44 5.32
C VAL A 63 -0.93 -3.68 4.70
N SER A 64 -0.49 -2.60 5.35
CA SER A 64 0.56 -1.71 4.84
C SER A 64 1.16 -0.89 5.98
N SER A 65 2.11 -1.47 6.71
CA SER A 65 2.82 -0.74 7.76
C SER A 65 3.76 0.32 7.18
N LEU A 66 4.11 1.34 7.96
CA LEU A 66 5.09 2.34 7.55
C LEU A 66 6.45 1.72 7.19
N PRO A 67 7.02 0.77 7.96
CA PRO A 67 8.24 0.07 7.55
C PRO A 67 8.13 -0.66 6.22
N PHE A 68 6.97 -1.23 5.92
CA PHE A 68 6.73 -1.91 4.64
C PHE A 68 6.75 -0.95 3.45
N VAL A 69 6.14 0.23 3.61
CA VAL A 69 6.20 1.31 2.61
C VAL A 69 7.62 1.84 2.46
N GLN A 70 8.35 2.06 3.56
CA GLN A 70 9.76 2.47 3.54
C GLN A 70 10.63 1.46 2.77
N GLN A 71 10.46 0.17 3.04
CA GLN A 71 11.15 -0.89 2.30
C GLN A 71 10.81 -0.85 0.81
N ALA A 72 9.53 -0.71 0.46
CA ALA A 72 9.09 -0.62 -0.93
C ALA A 72 9.80 0.52 -1.68
N VAL A 73 9.80 1.71 -1.09
CA VAL A 73 10.44 2.90 -1.66
C VAL A 73 11.96 2.71 -1.79
N GLU A 74 12.62 2.26 -0.73
CA GLU A 74 14.07 2.05 -0.71
C GLU A 74 14.52 1.03 -1.76
N GLU A 75 13.86 -0.11 -1.84
CA GLU A 75 14.23 -1.17 -2.78
C GLU A 75 13.93 -0.79 -4.24
N MET A 76 12.85 -0.04 -4.49
CA MET A 76 12.52 0.40 -5.84
C MET A 76 13.47 1.48 -6.35
N THR A 77 13.85 2.43 -5.52
CA THR A 77 14.79 3.49 -5.90
C THR A 77 16.23 3.01 -6.11
N ARG A 78 16.55 1.78 -5.68
CA ARG A 78 17.82 1.09 -6.02
C ARG A 78 17.88 0.59 -7.46
N VAL A 79 16.74 0.33 -8.08
CA VAL A 79 16.65 -0.33 -9.39
C VAL A 79 16.11 0.57 -10.50
N MET A 80 15.53 1.72 -10.14
CA MET A 80 14.90 2.66 -11.06
C MET A 80 15.01 4.10 -10.51
N PRO A 81 15.10 5.14 -11.37
CA PRO A 81 15.04 6.53 -10.93
C PRO A 81 13.77 6.83 -10.14
N ALA A 82 13.88 7.60 -9.05
CA ALA A 82 12.76 7.91 -8.16
C ALA A 82 11.59 8.58 -8.89
N ASP A 83 11.87 9.45 -9.83
CA ASP A 83 10.90 10.17 -10.68
C ASP A 83 10.16 9.26 -11.70
N GLN A 84 10.45 7.97 -11.69
CA GLN A 84 9.74 6.94 -12.45
C GLN A 84 9.05 5.90 -11.53
N VAL A 85 9.19 6.02 -10.22
CA VAL A 85 8.53 5.15 -9.24
C VAL A 85 7.26 5.80 -8.70
N ILE A 86 6.16 5.08 -8.74
CA ILE A 86 4.89 5.44 -8.10
C ILE A 86 4.66 4.46 -6.95
N CYS A 87 4.38 4.97 -5.75
CA CYS A 87 4.08 4.11 -4.60
C CYS A 87 2.57 3.90 -4.48
N GLY A 88 2.13 2.66 -4.62
CA GLY A 88 0.75 2.25 -4.39
C GLY A 88 0.50 1.99 -2.90
N ILE A 89 -0.47 2.69 -2.29
CA ILE A 89 -0.88 2.55 -0.90
C ILE A 89 -2.38 2.24 -0.79
N PRO A 90 -2.83 1.57 0.29
CA PRO A 90 -4.21 1.10 0.37
C PRO A 90 -5.16 2.12 1.00
N PHE A 91 -6.40 2.17 0.51
CA PHE A 91 -7.56 2.76 1.18
C PHE A 91 -8.38 1.72 1.96
N TYR A 92 -7.80 0.55 2.23
CA TYR A 92 -8.46 -0.53 2.95
C TYR A 92 -7.57 -1.09 4.05
N THR A 93 -8.21 -1.69 4.99
CA THR A 93 -7.59 -2.51 6.03
C THR A 93 -8.35 -3.80 6.22
N ARG A 94 -7.99 -4.57 7.24
CA ARG A 94 -8.66 -5.81 7.62
C ARG A 94 -9.02 -5.80 9.09
N VAL A 95 -10.24 -6.21 9.41
CA VAL A 95 -10.57 -6.66 10.75
C VAL A 95 -10.18 -8.12 10.87
N TRP A 96 -9.25 -8.40 11.76
CA TRP A 96 -8.78 -9.75 12.06
C TRP A 96 -9.56 -10.32 13.24
N THR A 97 -9.90 -11.60 13.14
CA THR A 97 -10.60 -12.35 14.20
C THR A 97 -9.77 -13.55 14.61
N GLU A 98 -9.32 -13.54 15.85
CA GLU A 98 -8.56 -14.62 16.50
C GLU A 98 -9.44 -15.27 17.55
N LYS A 99 -10.03 -16.42 17.24
CA LYS A 99 -10.90 -17.17 18.18
C LYS A 99 -10.07 -17.90 19.22
N PHE A 100 -10.41 -17.73 20.47
CA PHE A 100 -9.71 -18.42 21.56
C PHE A 100 -9.84 -19.95 21.44
N GLY A 101 -8.70 -20.65 21.61
CA GLY A 101 -8.66 -22.11 21.47
C GLY A 101 -8.64 -22.61 20.02
N GLN A 102 -8.59 -21.74 19.02
CA GLN A 102 -8.41 -22.10 17.61
C GLN A 102 -7.11 -21.49 17.09
N SER A 103 -6.42 -22.20 16.19
CA SER A 103 -5.22 -21.69 15.53
C SER A 103 -5.53 -20.93 14.23
N ALA A 104 -6.73 -21.08 13.68
CA ALA A 104 -7.12 -20.41 12.46
C ALA A 104 -7.51 -18.96 12.72
N ILE A 105 -6.90 -18.06 11.97
CA ILE A 105 -7.22 -16.64 11.94
C ILE A 105 -8.08 -16.36 10.71
N THR A 106 -9.07 -15.48 10.86
CA THR A 106 -9.88 -15.00 9.74
C THR A 106 -9.83 -13.49 9.66
N SER A 107 -10.09 -12.95 8.48
CA SER A 107 -10.15 -11.49 8.32
C SER A 107 -11.16 -11.08 7.24
N GLU A 108 -11.70 -9.88 7.40
CA GLU A 108 -12.59 -9.23 6.45
C GLU A 108 -12.00 -7.87 6.05
N VAL A 109 -12.19 -7.49 4.78
CA VAL A 109 -11.72 -6.22 4.24
C VAL A 109 -12.70 -5.11 4.61
N LEU A 110 -12.17 -3.97 5.07
CA LEU A 110 -12.93 -2.75 5.35
C LEU A 110 -12.23 -1.56 4.66
N GLY A 111 -13.00 -0.69 4.02
CA GLY A 111 -12.50 0.62 3.61
C GLY A 111 -12.30 1.54 4.82
N MET A 112 -11.70 2.72 4.62
CA MET A 112 -11.33 3.64 5.70
C MET A 112 -12.51 3.99 6.61
N ASP A 113 -13.62 4.45 6.05
CA ASP A 113 -14.84 4.75 6.84
C ASP A 113 -15.48 3.50 7.45
N GLY A 114 -15.41 2.38 6.74
CA GLY A 114 -15.89 1.08 7.24
C GLY A 114 -15.13 0.63 8.49
N ALA A 115 -13.81 0.80 8.51
CA ALA A 115 -12.97 0.46 9.65
C ALA A 115 -13.25 1.37 10.86
N LYS A 116 -13.39 2.70 10.65
CA LYS A 116 -13.77 3.66 11.70
C LYS A 116 -15.14 3.32 12.30
N ASN A 117 -16.11 3.01 11.46
CA ASN A 117 -17.45 2.64 11.91
C ASN A 117 -17.44 1.32 12.68
N TYR A 118 -16.73 0.31 12.18
CA TYR A 118 -16.59 -0.98 12.86
C TYR A 118 -15.96 -0.83 14.25
N ALA A 119 -14.85 -0.07 14.34
CA ALA A 119 -14.17 0.18 15.61
C ALA A 119 -15.11 0.88 16.61
N LYS A 120 -15.85 1.90 16.17
CA LYS A 120 -16.81 2.64 17.00
C LYS A 120 -17.98 1.76 17.46
N GLU A 121 -18.60 1.00 16.56
CA GLU A 121 -19.75 0.14 16.87
C GLU A 121 -19.40 -0.98 17.85
N ASN A 122 -18.17 -1.51 17.74
CA ASN A 122 -17.66 -2.56 18.61
C ASN A 122 -16.90 -2.02 19.84
N GLN A 123 -16.90 -0.70 20.08
CA GLN A 123 -16.24 -0.03 21.21
C GLN A 123 -14.77 -0.45 21.35
N MET A 124 -14.06 -0.55 20.23
CA MET A 124 -12.66 -0.92 20.22
C MET A 124 -11.80 0.17 20.85
N THR A 125 -10.73 -0.24 21.52
CA THR A 125 -9.71 0.70 22.04
C THR A 125 -8.69 0.95 20.95
N GLU A 126 -8.48 2.21 20.61
CA GLU A 126 -7.47 2.63 19.63
C GLU A 126 -6.22 3.15 20.33
N THR A 127 -5.05 2.73 19.81
CA THR A 127 -3.74 3.18 20.31
C THR A 127 -2.80 3.37 19.12
N TRP A 128 -2.11 4.51 19.09
CA TRP A 128 -1.09 4.77 18.09
C TRP A 128 0.15 3.87 18.29
N ASP A 129 0.49 3.11 17.28
CA ASP A 129 1.76 2.37 17.21
C ASP A 129 2.75 3.12 16.32
N ALA A 130 3.69 3.82 16.95
CA ALA A 130 4.70 4.61 16.26
C ALA A 130 5.66 3.75 15.43
N SER A 131 5.82 2.48 15.75
CA SER A 131 6.69 1.58 14.99
C SER A 131 6.07 1.15 13.67
N LEU A 132 4.75 1.07 13.61
CA LEU A 132 3.98 0.74 12.41
C LEU A 132 3.45 1.97 11.67
N GLY A 133 3.46 3.14 12.35
CA GLY A 133 2.89 4.37 11.82
C GLY A 133 1.37 4.28 11.64
N GLN A 134 0.68 3.58 12.54
CA GLN A 134 -0.75 3.32 12.45
C GLN A 134 -1.45 3.34 13.81
N ASN A 135 -2.72 3.70 13.81
CA ASN A 135 -3.60 3.42 14.93
C ASN A 135 -4.01 1.94 14.91
N VAL A 136 -3.91 1.28 16.05
CA VAL A 136 -4.33 -0.12 16.22
C VAL A 136 -5.58 -0.14 17.10
N ALA A 137 -6.69 -0.58 16.55
CA ALA A 137 -7.94 -0.76 17.25
C ALA A 137 -8.11 -2.20 17.69
N THR A 138 -8.40 -2.44 18.96
CA THR A 138 -8.56 -3.78 19.53
C THR A 138 -9.78 -3.89 20.43
N VAL A 139 -10.40 -5.06 20.43
CA VAL A 139 -11.42 -5.47 21.40
C VAL A 139 -11.35 -6.95 21.66
N GLU A 140 -11.55 -7.37 22.88
CA GLU A 140 -11.69 -8.77 23.29
C GLU A 140 -13.12 -9.04 23.77
N THR A 141 -13.67 -10.14 23.28
CA THR A 141 -14.94 -10.71 23.75
C THR A 141 -14.66 -11.99 24.57
N SER A 142 -15.68 -12.71 24.98
CA SER A 142 -15.51 -13.98 25.69
C SER A 142 -14.87 -15.09 24.83
N ASP A 143 -14.93 -14.98 23.52
CA ASP A 143 -14.58 -16.05 22.56
C ASP A 143 -13.55 -15.69 21.50
N ALA A 144 -13.28 -14.38 21.32
CA ALA A 144 -12.34 -13.92 20.29
C ALA A 144 -11.72 -12.56 20.64
N ARG A 145 -10.53 -12.32 20.02
CA ARG A 145 -9.92 -11.00 19.88
C ARG A 145 -10.16 -10.49 18.47
N TYR A 146 -10.49 -9.20 18.36
CA TYR A 146 -10.59 -8.48 17.10
C TYR A 146 -9.54 -7.39 17.06
N THR A 147 -8.83 -7.28 15.95
CA THR A 147 -7.76 -6.28 15.75
C THR A 147 -7.87 -5.67 14.37
N ILE A 148 -7.71 -4.34 14.30
CA ILE A 148 -7.62 -3.58 13.05
C ILE A 148 -6.39 -2.67 13.13
N TRP A 149 -5.49 -2.77 12.17
CA TRP A 149 -4.48 -1.74 11.90
C TRP A 149 -5.13 -0.73 10.97
N MET A 150 -5.44 0.45 11.49
CA MET A 150 -6.25 1.44 10.77
C MET A 150 -5.47 2.05 9.60
N GLU A 151 -6.14 2.09 8.45
CA GLU A 151 -5.78 3.04 7.41
C GLU A 151 -6.68 4.27 7.59
N ASP A 152 -6.08 5.33 8.11
CA ASP A 152 -6.72 6.60 8.41
C ASP A 152 -5.85 7.77 7.92
N GLU A 153 -6.30 8.99 8.14
CA GLU A 153 -5.58 10.17 7.67
C GLU A 153 -4.18 10.29 8.29
N GLN A 154 -4.01 9.82 9.54
CA GLN A 154 -2.72 9.89 10.21
C GLN A 154 -1.72 8.88 9.63
N SER A 155 -2.13 7.64 9.40
CA SER A 155 -1.29 6.62 8.77
C SER A 155 -0.94 6.98 7.33
N MET A 156 -1.90 7.54 6.60
CA MET A 156 -1.71 8.02 5.23
C MET A 156 -0.70 9.17 5.19
N GLU A 157 -0.77 10.12 6.14
CA GLU A 157 0.17 11.24 6.21
C GLU A 157 1.61 10.75 6.41
N GLU A 158 1.85 9.78 7.29
CA GLU A 158 3.18 9.21 7.50
C GLU A 158 3.74 8.55 6.24
N LYS A 159 2.92 7.81 5.50
CA LYS A 159 3.30 7.19 4.22
C LYS A 159 3.59 8.23 3.14
N LEU A 160 2.75 9.26 3.02
CA LEU A 160 2.95 10.36 2.08
C LEU A 160 4.25 11.13 2.35
N LYS A 161 4.63 11.31 3.62
CA LYS A 161 5.95 11.90 3.99
C LYS A 161 7.12 11.07 3.45
N VAL A 162 7.04 9.75 3.55
CA VAL A 162 8.07 8.84 2.98
C VAL A 162 8.16 8.99 1.48
N ILE A 163 7.03 8.96 0.78
CA ILE A 163 6.94 9.08 -0.67
C ILE A 163 7.51 10.43 -1.14
N GLN A 164 7.09 11.53 -0.49
CA GLN A 164 7.58 12.88 -0.80
C GLN A 164 9.08 13.02 -0.54
N SER A 165 9.57 12.51 0.60
CA SER A 165 10.99 12.63 0.96
C SER A 165 11.92 11.84 0.02
N ALA A 166 11.40 10.88 -0.71
CA ALA A 166 12.12 10.08 -1.69
C ALA A 166 12.02 10.63 -3.12
N ASP A 167 11.36 11.77 -3.33
CA ASP A 167 11.14 12.40 -4.65
C ASP A 167 10.53 11.43 -5.68
N LEU A 168 9.57 10.59 -5.25
CA LEU A 168 8.89 9.67 -6.16
C LEU A 168 8.01 10.42 -7.16
N ALA A 169 7.76 9.77 -8.31
CA ALA A 169 6.88 10.30 -9.36
C ALA A 169 5.46 10.58 -8.88
N GLY A 170 5.00 9.87 -7.84
CA GLY A 170 3.67 10.06 -7.30
C GLY A 170 3.21 8.92 -6.40
N VAL A 171 1.93 8.94 -6.12
CA VAL A 171 1.22 7.95 -5.32
C VAL A 171 0.06 7.39 -6.13
N ALA A 172 -0.28 6.12 -5.90
CA ALA A 172 -1.46 5.46 -6.42
C ALA A 172 -2.21 4.78 -5.27
N GLU A 173 -3.52 4.72 -5.35
CA GLU A 173 -4.34 4.20 -4.26
C GLU A 173 -5.19 3.01 -4.70
N TRP A 174 -5.22 2.00 -3.85
CA TRP A 174 -6.10 0.87 -4.00
C TRP A 174 -7.14 0.83 -2.88
N LYS A 175 -8.39 1.08 -3.15
CA LYS A 175 -9.01 1.44 -4.44
C LYS A 175 -10.09 2.50 -4.23
N LEU A 176 -10.51 3.16 -5.31
CA LEU A 176 -11.67 4.06 -5.30
C LEU A 176 -12.91 3.40 -4.73
N GLY A 177 -13.64 4.13 -3.86
CA GLY A 177 -14.81 3.67 -3.12
C GLY A 177 -14.48 3.09 -1.74
N PHE A 178 -13.20 3.07 -1.33
CA PHE A 178 -12.74 2.68 0.00
C PHE A 178 -12.18 3.84 0.81
N GLU A 179 -11.97 4.98 0.18
CA GLU A 179 -11.46 6.20 0.80
C GLU A 179 -12.46 6.85 1.76
N CYS A 180 -11.94 7.60 2.72
CA CYS A 180 -12.71 8.61 3.44
C CYS A 180 -12.66 9.95 2.69
N ALA A 181 -13.62 10.84 2.96
CA ALA A 181 -13.77 12.09 2.21
C ALA A 181 -12.55 13.02 2.32
N ASP A 182 -11.88 13.05 3.48
CA ASP A 182 -10.81 13.99 3.78
C ASP A 182 -9.43 13.58 3.22
N VAL A 183 -9.26 12.30 2.84
CA VAL A 183 -7.97 11.78 2.38
C VAL A 183 -7.47 12.43 1.09
N TRP A 184 -8.37 12.81 0.20
CA TRP A 184 -8.01 13.49 -1.06
C TRP A 184 -7.38 14.86 -0.82
N SER A 185 -7.90 15.61 0.16
CA SER A 185 -7.31 16.89 0.57
C SER A 185 -5.92 16.72 1.16
N LEU A 186 -5.72 15.62 1.90
CA LEU A 186 -4.42 15.25 2.43
C LEU A 186 -3.43 14.92 1.30
N ILE A 187 -3.80 14.04 0.37
CA ILE A 187 -2.95 13.65 -0.77
C ILE A 187 -2.56 14.87 -1.60
N SER A 188 -3.52 15.73 -1.96
CA SER A 188 -3.27 16.95 -2.74
C SER A 188 -2.21 17.85 -2.10
N LYS A 189 -2.22 17.99 -0.78
CA LYS A 189 -1.23 18.78 -0.02
C LYS A 189 0.21 18.30 -0.23
N TYR A 190 0.42 17.00 -0.46
CA TYR A 190 1.76 16.41 -0.66
C TYR A 190 2.20 16.38 -2.12
N ILE A 191 1.26 16.41 -3.06
CA ILE A 191 1.54 16.42 -4.51
C ILE A 191 1.84 17.84 -5.01
N GLU A 192 1.09 18.86 -4.54
CA GLU A 192 1.20 20.24 -5.02
C GLU A 192 2.49 20.96 -4.60
N THR A 193 3.25 20.45 -3.64
CA THR A 193 4.47 21.07 -3.14
C THR A 193 5.69 20.87 -4.03
N ASN A 194 5.60 20.08 -5.10
CA ASN A 194 6.70 19.77 -6.04
C ASN A 194 6.55 20.47 -7.41
N SER A 195 5.77 21.56 -7.50
CA SER A 195 5.53 22.33 -8.74
C SER A 195 6.36 23.60 -8.83
#